data_51379985f707be8e423a0de267a6a010
#
_entry.id   51379985f707be8e423a0de267a6a010
#
_cell.length_a   1.000
_cell.length_b   1.000
_cell.length_c   1.000
_cell.angle_alpha   90.00
_cell.angle_beta   90.00
_cell.angle_gamma   90.00
#
_symmetry.space_group_name_H-M   'P 1'
#
loop_
_entity.id
_entity.type
_entity.pdbx_description
1 polymer ?
#
loop_
_entity_poly.entity_id
_entity_poly.type
_entity_poly.pdbx_seq_one_letter_code
_entity_poly.pdbx_strand_id
1 'polypeptide(L)'
;MPNFFKSFFSGKSETPESEKQKNDQKNFEIFKYDGLRAQRMGRPDYAIKCFTEALAIEEDFETMGYLSQLYIPMGETEKARELLEKMAVMEPHVTSTFLTLANVCYIQEDYKAMEEAAGKAIAIEEGNAVAHFLLGKARKGQDALK
;
A
#
# COMPACT_ATOMS: atom_id res chain seq x y z
N MET A 1 35.08 19.68 35.28
CA MET A 1 34.16 18.76 34.66
C MET A 1 33.19 19.40 33.64
N PRO A 2 33.39 20.66 33.33
CA PRO A 2 32.49 21.26 32.33
C PRO A 2 32.49 20.55 30.99
N ASN A 3 33.63 20.03 30.58
CA ASN A 3 33.75 19.33 29.29
C ASN A 3 33.02 18.00 29.28
N PHE A 4 33.09 17.28 30.39
CA PHE A 4 32.39 16.01 30.56
C PHE A 4 30.87 16.24 30.50
N PHE A 5 30.40 17.23 31.23
CA PHE A 5 28.99 17.56 31.31
C PHE A 5 28.46 18.03 29.94
N LYS A 6 29.25 18.86 29.28
CA LYS A 6 28.90 19.36 27.95
C LYS A 6 28.86 18.24 26.91
N SER A 7 29.81 17.33 26.96
CA SER A 7 29.87 16.18 26.10
C SER A 7 28.67 15.24 26.33
N PHE A 8 28.33 15.04 27.59
CA PHE A 8 27.20 14.20 27.97
C PHE A 8 25.88 14.78 27.42
N PHE A 9 25.66 16.08 27.57
CA PHE A 9 24.45 16.72 27.07
C PHE A 9 24.45 16.88 25.56
N SER A 10 25.59 17.14 24.95
CA SER A 10 25.63 17.27 23.48
C SER A 10 25.42 15.93 22.80
N GLY A 11 25.80 14.83 23.44
CA GLY A 11 25.51 13.49 22.93
C GLY A 11 24.03 13.13 23.00
N LYS A 12 23.26 13.83 23.84
CA LYS A 12 21.84 13.59 24.02
C LYS A 12 20.98 14.74 23.48
N SER A 13 21.59 15.86 23.14
CA SER A 13 20.85 16.98 22.62
C SER A 13 20.46 16.69 21.17
N GLU A 14 19.19 16.53 20.96
CA GLU A 14 18.63 16.30 19.64
C GLU A 14 18.17 17.63 19.05
N THR A 15 18.29 17.76 17.72
CA THR A 15 17.74 18.92 17.05
C THR A 15 16.21 18.83 17.08
N PRO A 16 15.47 19.93 16.99
CA PRO A 16 14.01 19.88 16.88
C PRO A 16 13.53 18.99 15.73
N GLU A 17 14.26 18.97 14.63
CA GLU A 17 13.94 18.10 13.49
C GLU A 17 14.10 16.63 13.84
N SER A 18 15.17 16.29 14.59
CA SER A 18 15.43 14.93 15.04
C SER A 18 14.35 14.43 15.98
N GLU A 19 13.92 15.29 16.91
CA GLU A 19 12.82 14.97 17.82
C GLU A 19 11.51 14.79 17.07
N LYS A 20 11.24 15.64 16.09
CA LYS A 20 10.05 15.52 15.26
C LYS A 20 10.05 14.21 14.49
N GLN A 21 11.18 13.83 13.91
CA GLN A 21 11.30 12.58 13.17
C GLN A 21 11.02 11.36 14.06
N LYS A 22 11.52 11.37 15.29
CA LYS A 22 11.25 10.28 16.24
C LYS A 22 9.79 10.21 16.63
N ASN A 23 9.16 11.37 16.83
CA ASN A 23 7.73 11.44 17.17
C ASN A 23 6.88 10.98 15.99
N ASP A 24 7.24 11.38 14.77
CA ASP A 24 6.54 10.97 13.56
C ASP A 24 6.64 9.46 13.37
N GLN A 25 7.84 8.89 13.56
CA GLN A 25 8.05 7.45 13.45
C GLN A 25 7.20 6.69 14.48
N LYS A 26 7.18 7.17 15.71
CA LYS A 26 6.38 6.58 16.78
C LYS A 26 4.89 6.66 16.45
N ASN A 27 4.43 7.80 16.01
CA ASN A 27 3.02 8.01 15.65
C ASN A 27 2.61 7.16 14.46
N PHE A 28 3.49 7.06 13.45
CA PHE A 28 3.26 6.17 12.32
C PHE A 28 3.02 4.73 12.79
N GLU A 29 3.89 4.22 13.63
CA GLU A 29 3.77 2.85 14.15
C GLU A 29 2.49 2.65 14.95
N ILE A 30 2.13 3.61 15.79
CA ILE A 30 0.88 3.56 16.58
C ILE A 30 -0.32 3.45 15.64
N PHE A 31 -0.41 4.33 14.65
CA PHE A 31 -1.54 4.31 13.72
C PHE A 31 -1.58 3.02 12.90
N LYS A 32 -0.43 2.56 12.44
CA LYS A 32 -0.36 1.32 11.66
C LYS A 32 -0.86 0.13 12.47
N TYR A 33 -0.38 -0.02 13.70
CA TYR A 33 -0.78 -1.15 14.56
C TYR A 33 -2.22 -1.03 15.06
N ASP A 34 -2.69 0.18 15.33
CA ASP A 34 -4.10 0.40 15.68
C ASP A 34 -5.00 0.05 14.50
N GLY A 35 -4.57 0.38 13.27
CA GLY A 35 -5.29 -0.01 12.06
C GLY A 35 -5.38 -1.52 11.91
N LEU A 36 -4.27 -2.22 12.12
CA LEU A 36 -4.25 -3.68 12.05
C LEU A 36 -5.15 -4.31 13.12
N ARG A 37 -5.14 -3.75 14.31
CA ARG A 37 -5.99 -4.21 15.41
C ARG A 37 -7.46 -3.99 15.07
N ALA A 38 -7.80 -2.82 14.56
CA ALA A 38 -9.15 -2.49 14.15
C ALA A 38 -9.66 -3.43 13.05
N GLN A 39 -8.80 -3.75 12.10
CA GLN A 39 -9.13 -4.68 11.03
C GLN A 39 -9.44 -6.07 11.59
N ARG A 40 -8.63 -6.56 12.51
CA ARG A 40 -8.86 -7.85 13.17
C ARG A 40 -10.13 -7.87 14.00
N MET A 41 -10.54 -6.74 14.55
CA MET A 41 -11.75 -6.61 15.35
C MET A 41 -12.99 -6.37 14.49
N GLY A 42 -12.87 -6.41 13.17
CA GLY A 42 -13.99 -6.17 12.28
C GLY A 42 -14.51 -4.74 12.27
N ARG A 43 -13.61 -3.77 12.42
CA ARG A 43 -13.93 -2.34 12.42
C ARG A 43 -13.24 -1.65 11.24
N PRO A 44 -13.73 -1.89 10.01
CA PRO A 44 -13.05 -1.39 8.81
C PRO A 44 -12.99 0.14 8.74
N ASP A 45 -14.03 0.84 9.19
CA ASP A 45 -14.03 2.32 9.15
C ASP A 45 -12.92 2.90 10.02
N TYR A 46 -12.74 2.34 11.21
CA TYR A 46 -11.69 2.77 12.10
C TYR A 46 -10.31 2.38 11.57
N ALA A 47 -10.20 1.19 10.98
CA ALA A 47 -8.95 0.75 10.37
C ALA A 47 -8.52 1.68 9.23
N ILE A 48 -9.46 2.08 8.38
CA ILE A 48 -9.19 3.01 7.28
C ILE A 48 -8.68 4.35 7.84
N LYS A 49 -9.30 4.85 8.89
CA LYS A 49 -8.88 6.10 9.51
C LYS A 49 -7.45 6.00 10.03
N CYS A 50 -7.13 4.91 10.73
CA CYS A 50 -5.78 4.69 11.27
C CYS A 50 -4.74 4.57 10.17
N PHE A 51 -5.00 3.77 9.16
CA PHE A 51 -4.05 3.60 8.05
C PHE A 51 -3.87 4.90 7.26
N THR A 52 -4.94 5.67 7.08
CA THR A 52 -4.86 6.96 6.41
C THR A 52 -3.97 7.93 7.20
N GLU A 53 -4.14 7.96 8.52
CA GLU A 53 -3.30 8.78 9.39
C GLU A 53 -1.83 8.34 9.34
N ALA A 54 -1.60 7.03 9.33
CA ALA A 54 -0.24 6.49 9.21
C ALA A 54 0.41 6.94 7.90
N LEU A 55 -0.31 6.82 6.79
CA LEU A 55 0.21 7.17 5.47
C LEU A 55 0.40 8.67 5.29
N ALA A 56 -0.29 9.49 6.07
CA ALA A 56 -0.05 10.94 6.08
C ALA A 56 1.31 11.28 6.68
N ILE A 57 1.85 10.39 7.52
CA ILE A 57 3.17 10.58 8.13
C ILE A 57 4.27 9.98 7.25
N GLU A 58 4.06 8.76 6.76
CA GLU A 58 5.09 8.04 6.01
C GLU A 58 4.46 7.12 4.98
N GLU A 59 5.00 7.13 3.76
CA GLU A 59 4.60 6.17 2.75
C GLU A 59 5.15 4.79 3.13
N ASP A 60 4.27 3.81 3.23
CA ASP A 60 4.62 2.47 3.66
C ASP A 60 3.90 1.45 2.80
N PHE A 61 4.66 0.62 2.12
CA PHE A 61 4.13 -0.38 1.19
C PHE A 61 3.10 -1.30 1.85
N GLU A 62 3.43 -1.81 3.02
CA GLU A 62 2.53 -2.70 3.77
C GLU A 62 1.21 -2.03 4.12
N THR A 63 1.30 -0.81 4.66
CA THR A 63 0.11 -0.04 5.06
C THR A 63 -0.78 0.27 3.86
N MET A 64 -0.16 0.62 2.74
CA MET A 64 -0.91 0.83 1.49
C MET A 64 -1.64 -0.43 1.06
N GLY A 65 -1.00 -1.59 1.22
CA GLY A 65 -1.62 -2.88 0.93
C GLY A 65 -2.83 -3.15 1.80
N TYR A 66 -2.70 -2.94 3.10
CA TYR A 66 -3.83 -3.12 4.03
C TYR A 66 -4.99 -2.19 3.68
N LEU A 67 -4.69 -0.92 3.40
CA LEU A 67 -5.73 0.06 3.08
C LEU A 67 -6.43 -0.29 1.77
N SER A 68 -5.69 -0.70 0.74
CA SER A 68 -6.28 -1.10 -0.54
C SER A 68 -7.23 -2.29 -0.36
N GLN A 69 -6.87 -3.25 0.48
CA GLN A 69 -7.71 -4.41 0.79
C GLN A 69 -9.02 -4.01 1.47
N LEU A 70 -9.02 -2.94 2.22
CA LEU A 70 -10.23 -2.43 2.86
C LEU A 70 -11.11 -1.66 1.88
N TYR A 71 -10.50 -0.91 0.98
CA TYR A 71 -11.25 -0.10 0.00
C TYR A 71 -11.99 -0.95 -1.04
N ILE A 72 -11.40 -2.07 -1.47
CA ILE A 72 -11.97 -2.88 -2.54
C ILE A 72 -13.40 -3.36 -2.21
N PRO A 73 -13.66 -4.03 -1.08
CA PRO A 73 -15.01 -4.49 -0.77
C PRO A 73 -15.99 -3.37 -0.48
N MET A 74 -15.50 -2.15 -0.21
CA MET A 74 -16.35 -0.99 0.01
C MET A 74 -16.73 -0.27 -1.28
N GLY A 75 -16.22 -0.75 -2.42
CA GLY A 75 -16.50 -0.12 -3.70
C GLY A 75 -15.64 1.11 -3.99
N GLU A 76 -14.67 1.41 -3.13
CA GLU A 76 -13.75 2.55 -3.31
C GLU A 76 -12.60 2.14 -4.21
N THR A 77 -12.94 1.76 -5.44
CA THR A 77 -11.97 1.16 -6.39
C THR A 77 -10.93 2.16 -6.88
N GLU A 78 -11.31 3.42 -7.05
CA GLU A 78 -10.33 4.45 -7.47
C GLU A 78 -9.26 4.66 -6.41
N LYS A 79 -9.66 4.72 -5.14
CA LYS A 79 -8.72 4.87 -4.04
C LYS A 79 -7.80 3.67 -3.93
N ALA A 80 -8.35 2.46 -4.09
CA ALA A 80 -7.56 1.23 -4.08
C ALA A 80 -6.56 1.23 -5.24
N ARG A 81 -7.01 1.63 -6.43
CA ARG A 81 -6.15 1.66 -7.62
C ARG A 81 -4.97 2.62 -7.44
N GLU A 82 -5.22 3.81 -6.91
CA GLU A 82 -4.17 4.79 -6.67
C GLU A 82 -3.08 4.23 -5.74
N LEU A 83 -3.50 3.55 -4.66
CA LEU A 83 -2.57 2.94 -3.73
C LEU A 83 -1.77 1.83 -4.40
N LEU A 84 -2.44 0.96 -5.16
CA LEU A 84 -1.80 -0.16 -5.82
C LEU A 84 -0.80 0.31 -6.89
N GLU A 85 -1.12 1.37 -7.61
CA GLU A 85 -0.20 1.95 -8.59
C GLU A 85 1.06 2.52 -7.91
N LYS A 86 0.90 3.17 -6.77
CA LYS A 86 2.05 3.63 -5.97
C LYS A 86 2.88 2.46 -5.47
N MET A 87 2.22 1.42 -4.99
CA MET A 87 2.90 0.20 -4.51
C MET A 87 3.71 -0.44 -5.65
N ALA A 88 3.16 -0.47 -6.85
CA ALA A 88 3.84 -1.04 -8.01
C ALA A 88 5.12 -0.28 -8.37
N VAL A 89 5.13 1.04 -8.14
CA VAL A 89 6.33 1.86 -8.34
C VAL A 89 7.35 1.65 -7.23
N MET A 90 6.87 1.55 -5.98
CA MET A 90 7.75 1.36 -4.82
C MET A 90 8.47 0.02 -4.83
N GLU A 91 7.75 -1.05 -5.13
CA GLU A 91 8.29 -2.41 -5.17
C GLU A 91 7.77 -3.14 -6.41
N PRO A 92 8.46 -2.98 -7.55
CA PRO A 92 7.94 -3.45 -8.84
C PRO A 92 8.02 -4.97 -9.06
N HIS A 93 8.57 -5.72 -8.11
CA HIS A 93 8.75 -7.17 -8.26
C HIS A 93 7.83 -8.00 -7.36
N VAL A 94 6.76 -7.40 -6.85
CA VAL A 94 5.79 -8.10 -6.01
C VAL A 94 4.59 -8.49 -6.86
N THR A 95 4.47 -9.76 -7.16
CA THR A 95 3.41 -10.29 -8.03
C THR A 95 2.01 -9.95 -7.52
N SER A 96 1.79 -10.09 -6.21
CA SER A 96 0.46 -9.87 -5.61
C SER A 96 -0.09 -8.48 -5.86
N THR A 97 0.76 -7.47 -5.91
CA THR A 97 0.34 -6.08 -6.21
C THR A 97 -0.33 -6.01 -7.57
N PHE A 98 0.28 -6.62 -8.58
CA PHE A 98 -0.24 -6.59 -9.93
C PHE A 98 -1.49 -7.45 -10.09
N LEU A 99 -1.58 -8.56 -9.36
CA LEU A 99 -2.80 -9.36 -9.37
C LEU A 99 -3.98 -8.60 -8.77
N THR A 100 -3.76 -7.92 -7.66
CA THR A 100 -4.79 -7.10 -7.02
C THR A 100 -5.17 -5.92 -7.92
N LEU A 101 -4.19 -5.27 -8.53
CA LEU A 101 -4.42 -4.18 -9.47
C LEU A 101 -5.26 -4.64 -10.67
N ALA A 102 -4.92 -5.80 -11.23
CA ALA A 102 -5.70 -6.36 -12.34
C ALA A 102 -7.15 -6.61 -11.93
N ASN A 103 -7.37 -7.10 -10.70
CA ASN A 103 -8.70 -7.33 -10.18
C ASN A 103 -9.49 -6.01 -10.04
N VAL A 104 -8.85 -4.98 -9.54
CA VAL A 104 -9.47 -3.65 -9.42
C VAL A 104 -9.82 -3.09 -10.80
N CYS A 105 -8.92 -3.24 -11.75
CA CYS A 105 -9.18 -2.83 -13.15
C CYS A 105 -10.34 -3.60 -13.75
N TYR A 106 -10.47 -4.88 -13.43
CA TYR A 106 -11.61 -5.68 -13.87
C TYR A 106 -12.93 -5.12 -13.32
N ILE A 107 -12.96 -4.78 -12.03
CA ILE A 107 -14.14 -4.19 -11.40
C ILE A 107 -14.53 -2.87 -12.10
N GLN A 108 -13.54 -2.10 -12.51
CA GLN A 108 -13.73 -0.82 -13.20
C GLN A 108 -14.00 -0.98 -14.71
N GLU A 109 -13.96 -2.22 -15.20
CA GLU A 109 -14.08 -2.52 -16.62
C GLU A 109 -13.00 -1.86 -17.47
N ASP A 110 -11.85 -1.59 -16.87
CA ASP A 110 -10.67 -1.09 -17.57
C ASP A 110 -9.82 -2.28 -18.00
N TYR A 111 -10.24 -2.93 -19.06
CA TYR A 111 -9.65 -4.20 -19.50
C TYR A 111 -8.25 -4.03 -20.08
N LYS A 112 -7.95 -2.88 -20.64
CA LYS A 112 -6.60 -2.60 -21.14
C LYS A 112 -5.60 -2.51 -20.00
N ALA A 113 -5.91 -1.77 -18.95
CA ALA A 113 -5.07 -1.68 -17.76
C ALA A 113 -4.98 -3.03 -17.04
N MET A 114 -6.08 -3.80 -17.06
CA MET A 114 -6.09 -5.16 -16.52
C MET A 114 -5.10 -6.06 -17.24
N GLU A 115 -5.05 -5.99 -18.56
CA GLU A 115 -4.11 -6.76 -19.38
C GLU A 115 -2.67 -6.38 -19.03
N GLU A 116 -2.40 -5.08 -18.89
CA GLU A 116 -1.06 -4.60 -18.55
C GLU A 116 -0.62 -5.11 -17.18
N ALA A 117 -1.51 -5.04 -16.19
CA ALA A 117 -1.20 -5.50 -14.83
C ALA A 117 -0.97 -7.01 -14.80
N ALA A 118 -1.84 -7.78 -15.45
CA ALA A 118 -1.68 -9.23 -15.53
C ALA A 118 -0.38 -9.61 -16.25
N GLY A 119 -0.03 -8.87 -17.31
CA GLY A 119 1.22 -9.07 -18.02
C GLY A 119 2.46 -8.84 -17.15
N LYS A 120 2.40 -7.84 -16.28
CA LYS A 120 3.50 -7.57 -15.34
C LYS A 120 3.62 -8.68 -14.30
N ALA A 121 2.50 -9.21 -13.83
CA ALA A 121 2.50 -10.35 -12.91
C ALA A 121 3.16 -11.57 -13.57
N ILE A 122 2.86 -11.84 -14.82
CA ILE A 122 3.45 -12.95 -15.58
C ILE A 122 4.95 -12.73 -15.78
N ALA A 123 5.37 -11.49 -16.02
CA ALA A 123 6.79 -11.16 -16.16
C ALA A 123 7.58 -11.46 -14.88
N ILE A 124 6.93 -11.33 -13.71
CA ILE A 124 7.57 -11.64 -12.43
C ILE A 124 7.51 -13.15 -12.16
N GLU A 125 6.33 -13.74 -12.31
CA GLU A 125 6.10 -15.18 -12.10
C GLU A 125 5.44 -15.76 -13.34
N GLU A 126 6.23 -16.30 -14.23
CA GLU A 126 5.79 -16.79 -15.55
C GLU A 126 4.70 -17.84 -15.46
N GLY A 127 4.78 -18.72 -14.47
CA GLY A 127 3.82 -19.81 -14.29
C GLY A 127 2.63 -19.48 -13.39
N ASN A 128 2.39 -18.22 -13.05
CA ASN A 128 1.32 -17.85 -12.16
C ASN A 128 -0.05 -18.05 -12.83
N ALA A 129 -0.81 -19.04 -12.37
CA ALA A 129 -2.09 -19.43 -12.97
C ALA A 129 -3.13 -18.31 -12.89
N VAL A 130 -3.15 -17.58 -11.77
CA VAL A 130 -4.11 -16.48 -11.59
C VAL A 130 -3.82 -15.37 -12.59
N ALA A 131 -2.54 -15.05 -12.81
CA ALA A 131 -2.14 -14.01 -13.75
C ALA A 131 -2.58 -14.37 -15.18
N HIS A 132 -2.39 -15.61 -15.59
CA HIS A 132 -2.82 -16.09 -16.91
C HIS A 132 -4.33 -16.06 -17.06
N PHE A 133 -5.05 -16.44 -16.02
CA PHE A 133 -6.52 -16.37 -16.00
C PHE A 133 -6.99 -14.92 -16.16
N LEU A 134 -6.41 -13.99 -15.41
CA LEU A 134 -6.76 -12.58 -15.47
C LEU A 134 -6.42 -11.98 -16.84
N LEU A 135 -5.30 -12.39 -17.42
CA LEU A 135 -4.92 -11.95 -18.75
C LEU A 135 -5.95 -12.40 -19.80
N GLY A 136 -6.40 -13.64 -19.71
CA GLY A 136 -7.44 -14.15 -20.60
C GLY A 136 -8.75 -13.38 -20.46
N LYS A 137 -9.15 -13.10 -19.21
CA LYS A 137 -10.36 -12.30 -18.95
C LYS A 137 -10.25 -10.89 -19.50
N ALA A 138 -9.07 -10.28 -19.38
CA ALA A 138 -8.84 -8.93 -19.88
C ALA A 138 -8.98 -8.86 -21.39
N ARG A 139 -8.41 -9.83 -22.08
CA ARG A 139 -8.51 -9.92 -23.55
C ARG A 139 -9.94 -10.15 -24.00
N LYS A 140 -10.64 -11.03 -23.31
CA LYS A 140 -12.04 -11.31 -23.58
C LYS A 140 -12.91 -10.06 -23.36
N GLY A 141 -12.65 -9.31 -22.30
CA GLY A 141 -13.35 -8.05 -22.02
C GLY A 141 -13.12 -7.01 -23.11
N GLN A 142 -11.88 -6.88 -23.58
CA GLN A 142 -11.55 -5.96 -24.68
C GLN A 142 -12.27 -6.34 -25.98
N ASP A 143 -12.33 -7.63 -26.29
CA ASP A 143 -13.01 -8.12 -27.48
C ASP A 143 -14.51 -7.84 -27.41
N ALA A 144 -15.11 -7.94 -26.23
CA ALA A 144 -16.53 -7.67 -26.04
C ALA A 144 -16.89 -6.19 -26.26
N LEU A 145 -15.91 -5.29 -26.12
CA LEU A 145 -16.13 -3.86 -26.32
C LEU A 145 -15.96 -3.39 -27.77
N LYS A 146 -15.50 -4.26 -28.64
CA LYS A 146 -15.31 -3.93 -30.05
C LYS A 146 -16.61 -3.94 -30.83
#